data_b22b12005594979b94a8c3672f6f037d
#
_entry.id   b22b12005594979b94a8c3672f6f037d
#
_cell.length_a   1.000
_cell.length_b   1.000
_cell.length_c   1.000
_cell.angle_alpha   90.00
_cell.angle_beta   90.00
_cell.angle_gamma   90.00
#
_symmetry.space_group_name_H-M   'P 1'
#
loop_
_entity.id
_entity.type
_entity.pdbx_description
1 polymer ?
#
loop_
_entity_poly.entity_id
_entity_poly.type
_entity_poly.pdbx_seq_one_letter_code
_entity_poly.pdbx_strand_id
1 'polypeptide(L)'
;MTIIISPAKKLTPTNNSLGFETTDGAFPGKLAELVNYAKSLSEKDLIDKMKISSSLAQLNFDRFQKFQDKPGLNVTTQAIYSFKGDTYVGLKAENFTKDDITFAQNNLLIISGL
;
A
#
# COMPACT_ATOMS: atom_id res chain seq x y z
N MET A 1 -18.82 2.90 13.30
CA MET A 1 -17.63 3.69 13.75
C MET A 1 -16.59 3.58 12.66
N THR A 2 -15.97 4.67 12.29
CA THR A 2 -14.90 4.66 11.28
C THR A 2 -13.57 5.02 11.92
N ILE A 3 -12.59 4.16 11.74
CA ILE A 3 -11.21 4.35 12.21
C ILE A 3 -10.35 4.66 10.99
N ILE A 4 -9.57 5.72 11.05
CA ILE A 4 -8.68 6.13 9.96
C ILE A 4 -7.24 6.07 10.46
N ILE A 5 -6.38 5.38 9.71
CA ILE A 5 -4.95 5.31 10.00
C ILE A 5 -4.11 5.72 8.79
N SER A 6 -2.92 6.22 9.07
CA SER A 6 -1.95 6.58 8.03
C SER A 6 -1.25 5.35 7.46
N PRO A 7 -0.77 5.40 6.21
CA PRO A 7 0.12 4.39 5.68
C PRO A 7 1.48 4.47 6.39
N ALA A 8 2.34 3.50 6.14
CA ALA A 8 3.73 3.54 6.60
C ALA A 8 4.69 3.71 5.40
N LYS A 9 5.83 4.35 5.64
CA LYS A 9 6.88 4.49 4.62
C LYS A 9 7.53 3.14 4.28
N LYS A 10 7.65 2.26 5.28
CA LYS A 10 8.24 0.94 5.11
C LYS A 10 7.17 -0.06 4.70
N LEU A 11 7.43 -0.78 3.63
CA LEU A 11 6.63 -1.91 3.16
C LEU A 11 7.47 -3.18 3.27
N THR A 12 6.84 -4.24 3.75
CA THR A 12 7.42 -5.57 3.69
C THR A 12 6.43 -6.48 2.96
N PRO A 13 6.77 -6.92 1.76
CA PRO A 13 5.97 -7.94 1.09
C PRO A 13 6.00 -9.20 1.97
N THR A 14 4.88 -9.59 2.47
CA THR A 14 4.74 -10.85 3.19
C THR A 14 3.74 -11.71 2.42
N ASN A 15 4.05 -12.96 2.20
CA ASN A 15 3.12 -13.93 1.60
C ASN A 15 2.03 -14.38 2.60
N ASN A 16 1.77 -13.59 3.62
CA ASN A 16 0.75 -13.86 4.61
C ASN A 16 -0.62 -13.41 4.11
N SER A 17 -1.09 -14.06 3.08
CA SER A 17 -2.52 -14.15 2.95
C SER A 17 -2.97 -15.23 3.96
N LEU A 18 -3.54 -14.81 5.05
CA LEU A 18 -4.20 -15.71 5.99
C LEU A 18 -5.47 -16.35 5.39
N GLY A 19 -5.52 -16.49 4.05
CA GLY A 19 -6.66 -17.04 3.33
C GLY A 19 -7.89 -16.12 3.27
N PHE A 20 -7.75 -14.86 3.67
CA PHE A 20 -8.82 -13.87 3.55
C PHE A 20 -8.87 -13.29 2.13
N GLU A 21 -10.08 -13.03 1.65
CA GLU A 21 -10.31 -12.35 0.38
C GLU A 21 -9.67 -10.95 0.40
N THR A 22 -9.13 -10.54 -0.74
CA THR A 22 -8.61 -9.20 -0.94
C THR A 22 -9.66 -8.34 -1.63
N THR A 23 -9.69 -7.06 -1.29
CA THR A 23 -10.51 -6.08 -1.99
C THR A 23 -9.61 -5.05 -2.67
N ASP A 24 -10.08 -4.50 -3.77
CA ASP A 24 -9.41 -3.37 -4.40
C ASP A 24 -9.54 -2.12 -3.53
N GLY A 25 -8.63 -1.15 -3.74
CA GLY A 25 -8.75 0.16 -3.13
C GLY A 25 -10.04 0.87 -3.54
N ALA A 26 -10.47 1.84 -2.73
CA ALA A 26 -11.74 2.54 -2.94
C ALA A 26 -11.83 3.34 -4.25
N PHE A 27 -10.68 3.70 -4.84
CA PHE A 27 -10.60 4.57 -6.01
C PHE A 27 -9.66 4.02 -7.10
N PRO A 28 -9.97 2.85 -7.70
CA PRO A 28 -9.05 2.21 -8.65
C PRO A 28 -8.73 3.06 -9.89
N GLY A 29 -9.70 3.84 -10.40
CA GLY A 29 -9.48 4.74 -11.52
C GLY A 29 -8.51 5.88 -11.19
N LYS A 30 -8.60 6.43 -9.99
CA LYS A 30 -7.67 7.47 -9.50
C LYS A 30 -6.28 6.91 -9.22
N LEU A 31 -6.21 5.68 -8.73
CA LEU A 31 -4.94 4.98 -8.57
C LEU A 31 -4.23 4.84 -9.93
N ALA A 32 -4.94 4.40 -10.97
CA ALA A 32 -4.37 4.27 -12.31
C ALA A 32 -3.85 5.61 -12.86
N GLU A 33 -4.60 6.70 -12.70
CA GLU A 33 -4.16 8.05 -13.09
C GLU A 33 -2.87 8.44 -12.37
N LEU A 34 -2.80 8.25 -11.05
CA LEU A 34 -1.63 8.58 -10.24
C LEU A 34 -0.41 7.74 -10.61
N VAL A 35 -0.60 6.44 -10.82
CA VAL A 35 0.48 5.54 -11.24
C VAL A 35 1.01 5.93 -12.61
N ASN A 36 0.15 6.23 -13.57
CA ASN A 36 0.56 6.69 -14.91
C ASN A 36 1.35 8.00 -14.82
N TYR A 37 0.91 8.93 -13.99
CA TYR A 37 1.66 10.15 -13.74
C TYR A 37 3.02 9.84 -13.08
N ALA A 38 3.06 8.98 -12.06
CA ALA A 38 4.31 8.60 -11.39
C ALA A 38 5.29 7.92 -12.34
N LYS A 39 4.81 7.08 -13.27
CA LYS A 39 5.63 6.46 -14.32
C LYS A 39 6.25 7.47 -15.28
N SER A 40 5.63 8.63 -15.47
CA SER A 40 6.16 9.69 -16.34
C SER A 40 7.25 10.55 -15.69
N LEU A 41 7.43 10.44 -14.37
CA LEU A 41 8.41 11.22 -13.62
C LEU A 41 9.81 10.58 -13.74
N SER A 42 10.83 11.44 -13.87
CA SER A 42 12.22 11.03 -13.74
C SER A 42 12.62 10.83 -12.26
N GLU A 43 13.76 10.18 -12.03
CA GLU A 43 14.32 10.09 -10.67
C GLU A 43 14.53 11.46 -10.03
N LYS A 44 14.97 12.45 -10.83
CA LYS A 44 15.14 13.82 -10.37
C LYS A 44 13.81 14.44 -9.93
N ASP A 45 12.74 14.22 -10.71
CA ASP A 45 11.41 14.71 -10.34
C ASP A 45 10.92 14.07 -9.02
N LEU A 46 11.22 12.78 -8.83
CA LEU A 46 10.89 12.09 -7.58
C LEU A 46 11.63 12.66 -6.38
N ILE A 47 12.94 12.99 -6.53
CA ILE A 47 13.72 13.65 -5.49
C ILE A 47 13.07 14.99 -5.13
N ASP A 48 12.78 15.81 -6.15
CA ASP A 48 12.28 17.17 -5.96
C ASP A 48 10.85 17.20 -5.38
N LYS A 49 9.98 16.31 -5.83
CA LYS A 49 8.58 16.27 -5.41
C LYS A 49 8.37 15.54 -4.08
N MET A 50 9.06 14.43 -3.88
CA MET A 50 8.90 13.58 -2.69
C MET A 50 9.88 13.94 -1.57
N LYS A 51 10.89 14.79 -1.84
CA LYS A 51 11.93 15.16 -0.87
C LYS A 51 12.66 13.94 -0.29
N ILE A 52 13.03 13.02 -1.15
CA ILE A 52 13.72 11.75 -0.81
C ILE A 52 15.15 11.73 -1.33
N SER A 53 15.96 10.81 -0.81
CA SER A 53 17.33 10.60 -1.28
C SER A 53 17.36 10.00 -2.70
N SER A 54 18.50 10.13 -3.38
CA SER A 54 18.70 9.56 -4.72
C SER A 54 18.48 8.04 -4.74
N SER A 55 18.95 7.33 -3.71
CA SER A 55 18.75 5.89 -3.62
C SER A 55 17.26 5.50 -3.47
N LEU A 56 16.50 6.27 -2.71
CA LEU A 56 15.05 6.07 -2.59
C LEU A 56 14.32 6.47 -3.87
N ALA A 57 14.78 7.50 -4.57
CA ALA A 57 14.19 7.92 -5.84
C ALA A 57 14.36 6.82 -6.91
N GLN A 58 15.55 6.25 -7.03
CA GLN A 58 15.80 5.13 -7.94
C GLN A 58 14.93 3.92 -7.60
N LEU A 59 14.87 3.54 -6.33
CA LEU A 59 14.01 2.43 -5.88
C LEU A 59 12.53 2.66 -6.21
N ASN A 60 12.03 3.86 -5.99
CA ASN A 60 10.63 4.17 -6.29
C ASN A 60 10.38 4.30 -7.79
N PHE A 61 11.33 4.85 -8.56
CA PHE A 61 11.26 4.86 -10.01
C PHE A 61 11.08 3.45 -10.56
N ASP A 62 11.94 2.52 -10.15
CA ASP A 62 11.85 1.11 -10.57
C ASP A 62 10.52 0.47 -10.17
N ARG A 63 10.03 0.75 -8.97
CA ARG A 63 8.73 0.28 -8.48
C ARG A 63 7.58 0.78 -9.35
N PHE A 64 7.56 2.08 -9.66
CA PHE A 64 6.52 2.65 -10.53
C PHE A 64 6.57 2.07 -11.93
N GLN A 65 7.76 1.90 -12.53
CA GLN A 65 7.87 1.30 -13.86
C GLN A 65 7.36 -0.15 -13.90
N LYS A 66 7.56 -0.91 -12.83
CA LYS A 66 7.12 -2.31 -12.70
C LYS A 66 5.67 -2.45 -12.23
N PHE A 67 5.03 -1.38 -11.82
CA PHE A 67 3.66 -1.44 -11.31
C PHE A 67 2.70 -1.88 -12.42
N GLN A 68 1.87 -2.87 -12.13
CA GLN A 68 0.85 -3.38 -13.04
C GLN A 68 -0.54 -3.08 -12.50
N ASP A 69 -1.37 -2.46 -13.34
CA ASP A 69 -2.73 -2.03 -12.98
C ASP A 69 -3.75 -3.16 -12.91
N LYS A 70 -3.33 -4.38 -13.26
CA LYS A 70 -4.28 -5.48 -13.41
C LYS A 70 -4.50 -6.19 -12.08
N PRO A 71 -5.73 -6.13 -11.54
CA PRO A 71 -6.10 -6.94 -10.38
C PRO A 71 -5.83 -8.42 -10.69
N GLY A 72 -5.21 -9.12 -9.76
CA GLY A 72 -5.13 -10.57 -9.79
C GLY A 72 -3.86 -11.19 -10.36
N LEU A 73 -2.89 -10.42 -10.86
CA LEU A 73 -1.71 -11.02 -11.48
C LEU A 73 -0.45 -11.13 -10.63
N ASN A 74 -0.33 -10.38 -9.57
CA ASN A 74 0.79 -10.50 -8.66
C ASN A 74 0.42 -9.88 -7.35
N VAL A 75 -0.28 -10.57 -6.59
CA VAL A 75 -0.47 -9.99 -5.38
C VAL A 75 -0.35 -10.76 -4.28
N THR A 76 0.08 -10.45 -3.59
CA THR A 76 -0.16 -9.31 -3.04
C THR A 76 -0.62 -9.45 -1.64
N THR A 77 0.10 -8.88 -0.88
CA THR A 77 -0.19 -8.80 0.53
C THR A 77 -1.21 -7.71 0.74
N GLN A 78 -2.26 -7.97 1.49
CA GLN A 78 -3.20 -6.93 1.90
C GLN A 78 -2.46 -5.80 2.61
N ALA A 79 -2.92 -4.57 2.42
CA ALA A 79 -2.26 -3.37 2.94
C ALA A 79 -1.99 -3.43 4.45
N ILE A 80 -2.93 -3.96 5.22
CA ILE A 80 -2.81 -4.11 6.67
C ILE A 80 -1.61 -4.98 7.10
N TYR A 81 -1.18 -5.93 6.25
CA TYR A 81 -0.02 -6.79 6.50
C TYR A 81 1.25 -6.28 5.83
N SER A 82 1.13 -5.44 4.79
CA SER A 82 2.26 -4.90 4.05
C SER A 82 2.95 -3.77 4.75
N PHE A 83 2.20 -2.86 5.35
CA PHE A 83 2.76 -1.70 6.02
C PHE A 83 3.46 -2.11 7.31
N LYS A 84 4.65 -1.53 7.52
CA LYS A 84 5.47 -1.70 8.74
C LYS A 84 5.79 -0.34 9.33
N GLY A 85 5.37 -0.13 10.53
CA GLY A 85 5.56 1.08 11.31
C GLY A 85 4.87 0.90 12.66
N ASP A 86 5.04 1.83 13.58
CA ASP A 86 4.58 1.69 14.97
C ASP A 86 3.08 1.39 15.08
N THR A 87 2.27 2.06 14.26
CA THR A 87 0.83 1.81 14.20
C THR A 87 0.52 0.34 13.87
N TYR A 88 1.19 -0.22 12.87
CA TYR A 88 0.95 -1.59 12.42
C TYR A 88 1.57 -2.63 13.34
N VAL A 89 2.70 -2.32 13.95
CA VAL A 89 3.29 -3.14 15.02
C VAL A 89 2.36 -3.20 16.22
N GLY A 90 1.74 -2.07 16.58
CA GLY A 90 0.77 -2.01 17.67
C GLY A 90 -0.56 -2.70 17.34
N LEU A 91 -0.98 -2.64 16.07
CA LEU A 91 -2.22 -3.27 15.60
C LEU A 91 -2.16 -4.80 15.66
N LYS A 92 -0.99 -5.41 15.40
CA LYS A 92 -0.76 -6.87 15.40
C LYS A 92 -1.78 -7.64 14.57
N ALA A 93 -2.04 -7.18 13.36
CA ALA A 93 -3.06 -7.75 12.49
C ALA A 93 -2.82 -9.24 12.16
N GLU A 94 -1.59 -9.71 12.30
CA GLU A 94 -1.23 -11.12 12.18
C GLU A 94 -1.92 -12.03 13.22
N ASN A 95 -2.41 -11.45 14.30
CA ASN A 95 -3.15 -12.17 15.35
C ASN A 95 -4.68 -12.06 15.21
N PHE A 96 -5.16 -11.38 14.17
CA PHE A 96 -6.58 -11.18 13.95
C PHE A 96 -7.28 -12.48 13.58
N THR A 97 -8.42 -12.71 14.20
CA THR A 97 -9.36 -13.75 13.81
C THR A 97 -10.13 -13.33 12.54
N LYS A 98 -10.91 -14.22 11.97
CA LYS A 98 -11.80 -13.89 10.85
C LYS A 98 -12.79 -12.77 11.21
N ASP A 99 -13.31 -12.78 12.42
CA ASP A 99 -14.25 -11.77 12.88
C ASP A 99 -13.57 -10.40 13.06
N ASP A 100 -12.33 -10.39 13.57
CA ASP A 100 -11.52 -9.16 13.68
C ASP A 100 -11.22 -8.56 12.30
N ILE A 101 -10.87 -9.38 11.31
CA ILE A 101 -10.64 -8.92 9.94
C ILE A 101 -11.93 -8.38 9.32
N THR A 102 -13.06 -9.05 9.54
CA THR A 102 -14.36 -8.58 9.06
C THR A 102 -14.73 -7.24 9.70
N PHE A 103 -14.49 -7.09 10.99
CA PHE A 103 -14.68 -5.83 11.69
C PHE A 103 -13.75 -4.74 11.13
N ALA A 104 -12.47 -5.04 10.95
CA ALA A 104 -11.50 -4.10 10.38
C ALA A 104 -11.90 -3.68 8.96
N GLN A 105 -12.32 -4.60 8.11
CA GLN A 105 -12.76 -4.30 6.74
C GLN A 105 -13.92 -3.31 6.71
N ASN A 106 -14.82 -3.39 7.68
CA ASN A 106 -16.00 -2.53 7.74
C ASN A 106 -15.76 -1.18 8.46
N ASN A 107 -14.71 -1.08 9.25
CA ASN A 107 -14.52 0.06 10.15
C ASN A 107 -13.16 0.74 10.04
N LEU A 108 -12.14 0.09 9.45
CA LEU A 108 -10.78 0.62 9.36
C LEU A 108 -10.44 1.03 7.93
N LEU A 109 -10.02 2.28 7.79
CA LEU A 109 -9.54 2.84 6.52
C LEU A 109 -8.06 3.19 6.63
N ILE A 110 -7.28 2.74 5.68
CA ILE A 110 -5.89 3.17 5.48
C ILE A 110 -5.90 4.23 4.39
N ILE A 111 -5.55 5.46 4.74
CA ILE A 111 -5.51 6.58 3.80
C ILE A 111 -4.12 6.64 3.19
N SER A 112 -3.99 6.15 1.97
CA SER A 112 -2.74 6.21 1.20
C SER A 112 -2.93 7.05 -0.06
N GLY A 113 -1.86 7.75 -0.47
CA GLY A 113 -1.83 8.48 -1.74
C GLY A 113 -1.66 7.57 -2.96
N LEU A 114 -1.22 6.35 -2.73
CA LEU A 114 -1.07 5.28 -3.73
C LEU A 114 -1.44 3.95 -3.10
#